data_b8c4d1c2352c7720a1bcb3ebf78d97e5
#
_entry.id   b8c4d1c2352c7720a1bcb3ebf78d97e5
#
_cell.length_a   1.000
_cell.length_b   1.000
_cell.length_c   1.000
_cell.angle_alpha   90.00
_cell.angle_beta   90.00
_cell.angle_gamma   90.00
#
_symmetry.space_group_name_H-M   'P 1'
#
loop_
_entity.id
_entity.type
_entity.pdbx_description
1 polymer ?
#
loop_
_entity_poly.entity_id
_entity_poly.type
_entity_poly.pdbx_seq_one_letter_code
_entity_poly.pdbx_strand_id
1 'polypeptide(L)'
;MNKTLLKYPIIIFLLIFLLSLNEVSLAQDQTQLPSFRIRNLSGELFDSRKHLGKPLVLSFFFTRCPPCRKEMPALHQFMSQEGLLEELLFVDSYVKALKIVDEPDTERKIKNFINLIKIPPERVYFDEIGTLLKIMSQSGAFPNAKRIGTLVLYPTIIVINGSGKLVLSLEGTGPGFLDKVKKVL
;
A
#
# COMPACT_ATOMS: atom_id res chain seq x y z
N MET A 1 45.61 -32.18 28.82
CA MET A 1 45.06 -30.82 28.83
C MET A 1 45.87 -29.96 27.89
N ASN A 2 45.26 -29.60 26.76
CA ASN A 2 45.99 -28.94 25.66
C ASN A 2 46.27 -27.46 25.99
N LYS A 3 47.54 -27.12 26.16
CA LYS A 3 48.07 -25.79 26.43
C LYS A 3 48.14 -24.87 25.20
N THR A 4 47.60 -25.25 24.09
CA THR A 4 47.68 -24.51 22.80
C THR A 4 46.58 -23.48 22.57
N LEU A 5 45.48 -23.51 23.35
CA LEU A 5 44.36 -22.56 23.19
C LEU A 5 44.56 -21.21 23.92
N LEU A 6 45.59 -21.10 24.76
CA LEU A 6 45.81 -19.87 25.57
C LEU A 6 46.73 -18.86 24.85
N LYS A 7 47.24 -19.16 23.66
CA LYS A 7 48.21 -18.27 22.96
C LYS A 7 47.57 -17.15 22.14
N TYR A 8 46.23 -17.19 21.87
CA TYR A 8 45.60 -16.22 20.99
C TYR A 8 44.29 -15.63 21.50
N PRO A 9 44.19 -15.22 22.77
CA PRO A 9 42.93 -14.64 23.29
C PRO A 9 42.54 -13.34 22.58
N ILE A 10 43.53 -12.58 22.10
CA ILE A 10 43.32 -11.31 21.37
C ILE A 10 42.74 -11.58 19.98
N ILE A 11 43.20 -12.64 19.29
CA ILE A 11 42.71 -13.01 17.94
C ILE A 11 41.27 -13.52 18.03
N ILE A 12 40.95 -14.31 19.04
CA ILE A 12 39.59 -14.80 19.27
C ILE A 12 38.66 -13.66 19.60
N PHE A 13 39.08 -12.69 20.42
CA PHE A 13 38.30 -11.50 20.73
C PHE A 13 38.09 -10.60 19.52
N LEU A 14 39.13 -10.42 18.68
CA LEU A 14 39.03 -9.70 17.41
C LEU A 14 38.10 -10.39 16.41
N LEU A 15 38.11 -11.71 16.32
CA LEU A 15 37.21 -12.49 15.46
C LEU A 15 35.76 -12.39 15.93
N ILE A 16 35.50 -12.47 17.23
CA ILE A 16 34.14 -12.28 17.80
C ILE A 16 33.68 -10.84 17.60
N PHE A 17 34.56 -9.86 17.76
CA PHE A 17 34.23 -8.44 17.52
C PHE A 17 33.94 -8.17 16.04
N LEU A 18 34.69 -8.76 15.12
CA LEU A 18 34.43 -8.69 13.66
C LEU A 18 33.12 -9.39 13.25
N LEU A 19 32.76 -10.49 13.91
CA LEU A 19 31.48 -11.17 13.69
C LEU A 19 30.29 -10.37 14.23
N SER A 20 30.45 -9.62 15.31
CA SER A 20 29.41 -8.75 15.85
C SER A 20 29.16 -7.46 15.04
N LEU A 21 30.08 -7.08 14.15
CA LEU A 21 29.91 -5.94 13.25
C LEU A 21 29.11 -6.25 11.98
N ASN A 22 28.77 -7.52 11.72
CA ASN A 22 28.07 -7.94 10.52
C ASN A 22 26.53 -7.94 10.65
N GLU A 23 25.95 -7.45 11.72
CA GLU A 23 24.55 -7.08 11.75
C GLU A 23 24.35 -5.71 11.06
N VAL A 24 24.79 -5.60 9.81
CA VAL A 24 24.23 -4.59 8.92
C VAL A 24 22.81 -5.08 8.62
N SER A 25 21.89 -4.70 9.50
CA SER A 25 20.47 -4.72 9.21
C SER A 25 20.31 -4.00 7.88
N LEU A 26 19.98 -4.75 6.83
CA LEU A 26 19.41 -4.21 5.60
C LEU A 26 18.07 -3.59 6.01
N ALA A 27 18.14 -2.41 6.63
CA ALA A 27 16.98 -1.54 6.74
C ALA A 27 16.55 -1.31 5.30
N GLN A 28 15.54 -2.05 4.84
CA GLN A 28 14.86 -1.78 3.58
C GLN A 28 14.53 -0.29 3.63
N ASP A 29 15.15 0.48 2.74
CA ASP A 29 14.92 1.91 2.62
C ASP A 29 13.45 2.11 2.25
N GLN A 30 12.61 2.23 3.29
CA GLN A 30 11.17 2.34 3.15
C GLN A 30 10.89 3.71 2.54
N THR A 31 10.39 3.70 1.32
CA THR A 31 10.11 4.93 0.58
C THR A 31 9.13 5.81 1.34
N GLN A 32 9.55 7.03 1.64
CA GLN A 32 8.68 8.06 2.20
C GLN A 32 7.72 8.54 1.11
N LEU A 33 6.42 8.42 1.36
CA LEU A 33 5.42 8.89 0.40
C LEU A 33 5.14 10.39 0.59
N PRO A 34 4.98 11.15 -0.51
CA PRO A 34 4.54 12.53 -0.44
C PRO A 34 3.13 12.64 0.17
N SER A 35 2.86 13.72 0.88
CA SER A 35 1.51 14.01 1.35
C SER A 35 0.59 14.29 0.16
N PHE A 36 -0.69 13.92 0.30
CA PHE A 36 -1.70 14.12 -0.74
C PHE A 36 -3.04 14.53 -0.14
N ARG A 37 -3.88 15.08 -1.00
CA ARG A 37 -5.28 15.38 -0.71
C ARG A 37 -6.15 14.84 -1.82
N ILE A 38 -7.30 14.28 -1.46
CA ILE A 38 -8.27 13.75 -2.41
C ILE A 38 -9.69 13.88 -1.83
N ARG A 39 -10.70 14.06 -2.69
CA ARG A 39 -12.10 14.10 -2.26
C ARG A 39 -12.76 12.75 -2.44
N ASN A 40 -13.58 12.38 -1.47
CA ASN A 40 -14.44 11.20 -1.58
C ASN A 40 -15.72 11.53 -2.37
N LEU A 41 -16.52 10.51 -2.66
CA LEU A 41 -17.78 10.66 -3.42
C LEU A 41 -18.88 11.41 -2.65
N SER A 42 -18.72 11.64 -1.34
CA SER A 42 -19.58 12.49 -0.52
C SER A 42 -19.12 13.96 -0.52
N GLY A 43 -18.00 14.29 -1.19
CA GLY A 43 -17.45 15.63 -1.31
C GLY A 43 -16.48 16.03 -0.19
N GLU A 44 -16.22 15.15 0.79
CA GLU A 44 -15.32 15.41 1.91
C GLU A 44 -13.86 15.32 1.47
N LEU A 45 -13.04 16.23 1.99
CA LEU A 45 -11.61 16.28 1.67
C LEU A 45 -10.81 15.43 2.66
N PHE A 46 -10.14 14.38 2.16
CA PHE A 46 -9.10 13.66 2.87
C PHE A 46 -7.76 14.40 2.73
N ASP A 47 -7.02 14.56 3.82
CA ASP A 47 -5.66 15.10 3.84
C ASP A 47 -4.75 14.12 4.62
N SER A 48 -3.84 13.45 3.92
CA SER A 48 -2.98 12.41 4.50
C SER A 48 -2.12 12.90 5.67
N ARG A 49 -1.83 14.20 5.75
CA ARG A 49 -1.05 14.78 6.87
C ARG A 49 -1.77 14.70 8.21
N LYS A 50 -3.11 14.63 8.20
CA LYS A 50 -3.93 14.51 9.41
C LYS A 50 -3.98 13.08 9.95
N HIS A 51 -3.45 12.11 9.19
CA HIS A 51 -3.42 10.69 9.53
C HIS A 51 -2.02 10.22 9.94
N LEU A 52 -1.07 11.14 10.15
CA LEU A 52 0.23 10.81 10.72
C LEU A 52 0.05 10.20 12.12
N GLY A 53 0.84 9.18 12.43
CA GLY A 53 0.71 8.40 13.67
C GLY A 53 -0.16 7.15 13.54
N LYS A 54 -0.92 7.01 12.45
CA LYS A 54 -1.75 5.83 12.16
C LYS A 54 -1.38 5.22 10.82
N PRO A 55 -1.59 3.90 10.63
CA PRO A 55 -1.42 3.30 9.31
C PRO A 55 -2.49 3.82 8.35
N LEU A 56 -2.18 3.92 7.06
CA LEU A 56 -3.11 4.30 6.01
C LEU A 56 -3.12 3.21 4.95
N VAL A 57 -4.31 2.71 4.61
CA VAL A 57 -4.51 1.67 3.59
C VAL A 57 -5.22 2.26 2.38
N LEU A 58 -4.58 2.20 1.22
CA LEU A 58 -5.19 2.58 -0.05
C LEU A 58 -5.40 1.33 -0.90
N SER A 59 -6.62 1.16 -1.41
CA SER A 59 -6.96 0.10 -2.34
C SER A 59 -7.38 0.70 -3.67
N PHE A 60 -6.53 0.56 -4.68
CA PHE A 60 -6.82 1.02 -6.03
C PHE A 60 -7.69 0.02 -6.76
N PHE A 61 -8.74 0.50 -7.40
CA PHE A 61 -9.71 -0.33 -8.10
C PHE A 61 -10.22 0.33 -9.39
N PHE A 62 -11.04 -0.39 -10.14
CA PHE A 62 -11.90 0.13 -11.22
C PHE A 62 -13.21 -0.67 -11.28
N THR A 63 -14.26 -0.09 -11.87
CA THR A 63 -15.63 -0.66 -11.75
C THR A 63 -15.82 -2.00 -12.44
N ARG A 64 -15.01 -2.32 -13.45
CA ARG A 64 -15.07 -3.59 -14.20
C ARG A 64 -14.07 -4.64 -13.72
N CYS A 65 -13.48 -4.46 -12.55
CA CYS A 65 -12.50 -5.37 -11.95
C CYS A 65 -13.20 -6.53 -11.20
N PRO A 66 -13.22 -7.76 -11.71
CA PRO A 66 -13.89 -8.87 -11.04
C PRO A 66 -13.32 -9.21 -9.66
N PRO A 67 -12.00 -9.26 -9.43
CA PRO A 67 -11.46 -9.48 -8.09
C PRO A 67 -11.83 -8.35 -7.11
N CYS A 68 -11.88 -7.08 -7.55
CA CYS A 68 -12.25 -5.96 -6.69
C CYS A 68 -13.64 -6.13 -6.05
N ARG A 69 -14.60 -6.73 -6.78
CA ARG A 69 -15.96 -7.00 -6.26
C ARG A 69 -15.96 -7.90 -5.03
N LYS A 70 -14.98 -8.79 -4.89
CA LYS A 70 -14.84 -9.71 -3.76
C LYS A 70 -13.95 -9.14 -2.66
N GLU A 71 -12.86 -8.51 -3.06
CA GLU A 71 -11.80 -8.11 -2.13
C GLU A 71 -12.08 -6.79 -1.42
N MET A 72 -12.74 -5.83 -2.09
CA MET A 72 -13.11 -4.56 -1.44
C MET A 72 -14.05 -4.76 -0.24
N PRO A 73 -15.17 -5.53 -0.33
CA PRO A 73 -15.98 -5.81 0.84
C PRO A 73 -15.24 -6.55 1.95
N ALA A 74 -14.38 -7.52 1.59
CA ALA A 74 -13.59 -8.26 2.57
C ALA A 74 -12.58 -7.35 3.31
N LEU A 75 -11.90 -6.47 2.58
CA LEU A 75 -10.99 -5.49 3.17
C LEU A 75 -11.74 -4.48 4.04
N HIS A 76 -12.90 -3.99 3.59
CA HIS A 76 -13.75 -3.08 4.37
C HIS A 76 -14.18 -3.70 5.69
N GLN A 77 -14.68 -4.95 5.66
CA GLN A 77 -15.07 -5.68 6.85
C GLN A 77 -13.88 -5.89 7.79
N PHE A 78 -12.74 -6.30 7.26
CA PHE A 78 -11.51 -6.50 8.03
C PHE A 78 -11.08 -5.20 8.74
N MET A 79 -10.98 -4.09 8.02
CA MET A 79 -10.57 -2.80 8.60
C MET A 79 -11.57 -2.28 9.64
N SER A 80 -12.86 -2.58 9.46
CA SER A 80 -13.89 -2.29 10.47
C SER A 80 -13.69 -3.10 11.76
N GLN A 81 -13.35 -4.38 11.64
CA GLN A 81 -13.08 -5.25 12.79
C GLN A 81 -11.81 -4.84 13.55
N GLU A 82 -10.80 -4.36 12.85
CA GLU A 82 -9.57 -3.84 13.47
C GLU A 82 -9.73 -2.40 14.03
N GLY A 83 -10.90 -1.76 13.85
CA GLY A 83 -11.15 -0.38 14.31
C GLY A 83 -10.40 0.68 13.50
N LEU A 84 -9.98 0.34 12.28
CA LEU A 84 -9.15 1.17 11.39
C LEU A 84 -9.89 1.60 10.11
N LEU A 85 -11.22 1.66 10.16
CA LEU A 85 -12.02 1.96 8.98
C LEU A 85 -11.78 3.37 8.44
N GLU A 86 -11.48 4.33 9.31
CA GLU A 86 -11.18 5.73 8.94
C GLU A 86 -9.87 5.86 8.14
N GLU A 87 -8.99 4.88 8.25
CA GLU A 87 -7.69 4.80 7.59
C GLU A 87 -7.73 3.98 6.28
N LEU A 88 -8.94 3.58 5.83
CA LEU A 88 -9.15 2.88 4.57
C LEU A 88 -9.71 3.80 3.49
N LEU A 89 -8.99 3.89 2.36
CA LEU A 89 -9.41 4.59 1.16
C LEU A 89 -9.52 3.62 -0.02
N PHE A 90 -10.68 3.51 -0.63
CA PHE A 90 -10.84 2.89 -1.94
C PHE A 90 -10.71 3.96 -3.01
N VAL A 91 -9.72 3.83 -3.88
CA VAL A 91 -9.39 4.84 -4.88
C VAL A 91 -9.66 4.30 -6.28
N ASP A 92 -10.67 4.85 -6.95
CA ASP A 92 -10.82 4.63 -8.39
C ASP A 92 -9.82 5.51 -9.13
N SER A 93 -8.97 4.87 -9.91
CA SER A 93 -7.93 5.52 -10.70
C SER A 93 -7.93 5.04 -12.16
N TYR A 94 -9.03 4.42 -12.62
CA TYR A 94 -9.18 3.99 -14.00
C TYR A 94 -9.63 5.13 -14.90
N VAL A 95 -8.72 6.08 -15.09
CA VAL A 95 -8.96 7.37 -15.69
C VAL A 95 -8.34 7.49 -17.09
N LYS A 96 -8.85 8.43 -17.88
CA LYS A 96 -8.36 8.71 -19.23
C LYS A 96 -6.88 9.07 -19.29
N ALA A 97 -6.29 9.53 -18.19
CA ALA A 97 -4.85 9.79 -18.09
C ALA A 97 -3.99 8.53 -18.26
N LEU A 98 -4.54 7.35 -18.00
CA LEU A 98 -3.94 6.07 -18.38
C LEU A 98 -4.19 5.86 -19.88
N LYS A 99 -3.19 6.05 -20.71
CA LYS A 99 -3.27 5.98 -22.19
C LYS A 99 -3.84 4.69 -22.77
N ILE A 100 -3.98 3.65 -21.94
CA ILE A 100 -4.49 2.32 -22.30
C ILE A 100 -5.96 2.10 -21.92
N VAL A 101 -6.61 3.13 -21.38
CA VAL A 101 -8.00 3.04 -20.94
C VAL A 101 -8.91 3.41 -22.10
N ASP A 102 -9.56 2.42 -22.69
CA ASP A 102 -10.53 2.62 -23.78
C ASP A 102 -11.79 3.33 -23.28
N GLU A 103 -12.24 2.94 -22.08
CA GLU A 103 -13.45 3.48 -21.47
C GLU A 103 -13.22 3.78 -19.98
N PRO A 104 -12.84 5.02 -19.62
CA PRO A 104 -12.59 5.39 -18.23
C PRO A 104 -13.85 5.31 -17.37
N ASP A 105 -13.63 5.10 -16.06
CA ASP A 105 -14.70 5.19 -15.10
C ASP A 105 -15.18 6.63 -14.94
N THR A 106 -16.45 6.76 -14.58
CA THR A 106 -17.10 8.03 -14.27
C THR A 106 -17.70 7.94 -12.88
N GLU A 107 -17.93 9.06 -12.23
CA GLU A 107 -18.53 9.09 -10.91
C GLU A 107 -19.84 8.28 -10.85
N ARG A 108 -20.67 8.36 -11.90
CA ARG A 108 -21.89 7.55 -12.00
C ARG A 108 -21.63 6.04 -12.03
N LYS A 109 -20.63 5.60 -12.80
CA LYS A 109 -20.25 4.17 -12.84
C LYS A 109 -19.72 3.71 -11.50
N ILE A 110 -18.91 4.53 -10.82
CA ILE A 110 -18.36 4.25 -9.51
C ILE A 110 -19.49 4.15 -8.47
N LYS A 111 -20.43 5.10 -8.44
CA LYS A 111 -21.59 5.05 -7.54
C LYS A 111 -22.42 3.78 -7.73
N ASN A 112 -22.69 3.39 -8.97
CA ASN A 112 -23.42 2.14 -9.26
C ASN A 112 -22.65 0.90 -8.77
N PHE A 113 -21.34 0.87 -8.97
CA PHE A 113 -20.49 -0.24 -8.55
C PHE A 113 -20.45 -0.37 -7.03
N ILE A 114 -20.20 0.71 -6.28
CA ILE A 114 -20.12 0.67 -4.82
C ILE A 114 -21.46 0.33 -4.17
N ASN A 115 -22.57 0.77 -4.75
CA ASN A 115 -23.91 0.37 -4.30
C ASN A 115 -24.12 -1.14 -4.43
N LEU A 116 -23.66 -1.73 -5.57
CA LEU A 116 -23.74 -3.18 -5.79
C LEU A 116 -22.95 -3.99 -4.75
N ILE A 117 -21.77 -3.51 -4.36
CA ILE A 117 -20.88 -4.19 -3.39
C ILE A 117 -21.02 -3.66 -1.96
N LYS A 118 -21.96 -2.74 -1.70
CA LYS A 118 -22.30 -2.17 -0.38
C LYS A 118 -21.12 -1.48 0.32
N ILE A 119 -20.31 -0.76 -0.44
CA ILE A 119 -19.27 0.10 0.11
C ILE A 119 -19.84 1.53 0.23
N PRO A 120 -19.71 2.19 1.40
CA PRO A 120 -20.24 3.53 1.60
C PRO A 120 -19.41 4.58 0.82
N PRO A 121 -20.07 5.62 0.26
CA PRO A 121 -19.42 6.59 -0.63
C PRO A 121 -18.34 7.44 0.06
N GLU A 122 -18.42 7.62 1.38
CA GLU A 122 -17.41 8.32 2.17
C GLU A 122 -16.06 7.58 2.23
N ARG A 123 -16.03 6.29 1.87
CA ARG A 123 -14.80 5.49 1.77
C ARG A 123 -14.24 5.40 0.37
N VAL A 124 -14.91 6.01 -0.62
CA VAL A 124 -14.54 5.88 -2.03
C VAL A 124 -14.14 7.23 -2.60
N TYR A 125 -12.98 7.25 -3.21
CA TYR A 125 -12.31 8.42 -3.76
C TYR A 125 -12.15 8.26 -5.26
N PHE A 126 -12.37 9.33 -6.00
CA PHE A 126 -12.22 9.33 -7.45
C PHE A 126 -11.02 10.19 -7.84
N ASP A 127 -9.95 9.53 -8.30
CA ASP A 127 -8.73 10.20 -8.80
C ASP A 127 -8.89 10.54 -10.30
N GLU A 128 -9.90 11.38 -10.62
CA GLU A 128 -10.37 11.68 -11.97
C GLU A 128 -9.25 12.02 -12.96
N ILE A 129 -8.22 12.73 -12.52
CA ILE A 129 -7.10 13.14 -13.37
C ILE A 129 -5.81 12.32 -13.12
N GLY A 130 -5.88 11.28 -12.30
CA GLY A 130 -4.77 10.37 -12.03
C GLY A 130 -3.62 11.00 -11.22
N THR A 131 -3.90 12.04 -10.44
CA THR A 131 -2.86 12.72 -9.66
C THR A 131 -2.31 11.84 -8.56
N LEU A 132 -3.18 11.19 -7.78
CA LEU A 132 -2.75 10.30 -6.71
C LEU A 132 -2.02 9.08 -7.26
N LEU A 133 -2.55 8.48 -8.32
CA LEU A 133 -1.91 7.37 -9.01
C LEU A 133 -0.50 7.74 -9.48
N LYS A 134 -0.33 8.93 -10.05
CA LYS A 134 0.98 9.43 -10.50
C LYS A 134 1.95 9.63 -9.34
N ILE A 135 1.50 10.26 -8.25
CA ILE A 135 2.30 10.45 -7.02
C ILE A 135 2.79 9.09 -6.51
N MET A 136 1.90 8.11 -6.36
CA MET A 136 2.24 6.79 -5.86
C MET A 136 3.19 6.04 -6.80
N SER A 137 2.98 6.13 -8.10
CA SER A 137 3.87 5.52 -9.10
C SER A 137 5.28 6.12 -9.06
N GLN A 138 5.40 7.44 -9.00
CA GLN A 138 6.69 8.14 -8.93
C GLN A 138 7.44 7.83 -7.63
N SER A 139 6.74 7.60 -6.55
CA SER A 139 7.30 7.23 -5.24
C SER A 139 7.66 5.74 -5.13
N GLY A 140 7.52 4.96 -6.20
CA GLY A 140 7.86 3.54 -6.19
C GLY A 140 6.84 2.64 -5.49
N ALA A 141 5.63 3.14 -5.20
CA ALA A 141 4.56 2.36 -4.57
C ALA A 141 4.06 1.19 -5.45
N PHE A 142 4.36 1.21 -6.75
CA PHE A 142 4.01 0.15 -7.70
C PHE A 142 5.27 -0.44 -8.35
N PRO A 143 6.01 -1.31 -7.64
CA PRO A 143 7.29 -1.84 -8.12
C PRO A 143 7.16 -2.63 -9.42
N ASN A 144 6.04 -3.32 -9.65
CA ASN A 144 5.81 -4.07 -10.87
C ASN A 144 5.38 -3.19 -12.06
N ALA A 145 4.83 -2.00 -11.84
CA ALA A 145 4.48 -1.08 -12.91
C ALA A 145 5.69 -0.68 -13.77
N LYS A 146 6.87 -0.57 -13.17
CA LYS A 146 8.14 -0.34 -13.90
C LYS A 146 8.52 -1.50 -14.82
N ARG A 147 8.16 -2.73 -14.44
CA ARG A 147 8.49 -3.96 -15.22
C ARG A 147 7.56 -4.16 -16.42
N ILE A 148 6.31 -3.68 -16.32
CA ILE A 148 5.25 -3.91 -17.31
C ILE A 148 5.00 -2.65 -18.16
N GLY A 149 5.72 -1.57 -17.86
CA GLY A 149 5.70 -0.36 -18.70
C GLY A 149 4.57 0.62 -18.44
N THR A 150 3.53 0.34 -17.64
CA THR A 150 2.46 1.32 -17.33
C THR A 150 1.35 0.86 -16.39
N LEU A 151 1.26 -0.41 -16.00
CA LEU A 151 0.03 -0.94 -15.42
C LEU A 151 0.14 -1.20 -13.93
N VAL A 152 -0.69 -0.49 -13.20
CA VAL A 152 -1.14 -0.93 -11.88
C VAL A 152 -2.04 -2.14 -12.10
N LEU A 153 -1.71 -3.27 -11.49
CA LEU A 153 -2.58 -4.44 -11.48
C LEU A 153 -3.68 -4.21 -10.44
N TYR A 154 -4.93 -4.42 -10.82
CA TYR A 154 -6.05 -4.21 -9.92
C TYR A 154 -6.60 -5.52 -9.33
N PRO A 155 -7.06 -5.50 -8.08
CA PRO A 155 -6.86 -4.41 -7.14
C PRO A 155 -5.38 -4.32 -6.72
N THR A 156 -4.92 -3.12 -6.43
CA THR A 156 -3.62 -2.90 -5.79
C THR A 156 -3.84 -2.30 -4.42
N ILE A 157 -3.28 -2.94 -3.39
CA ILE A 157 -3.34 -2.47 -2.01
C ILE A 157 -1.96 -1.98 -1.60
N ILE A 158 -1.88 -0.76 -1.10
CA ILE A 158 -0.69 -0.22 -0.46
C ILE A 158 -0.99 0.13 0.99
N VAL A 159 -0.02 -0.11 1.87
CA VAL A 159 -0.08 0.28 3.27
C VAL A 159 1.08 1.23 3.56
N ILE A 160 0.73 2.35 4.17
CA ILE A 160 1.62 3.40 4.62
C ILE A 160 1.56 3.38 6.14
N ASN A 161 2.71 3.32 6.81
CA ASN A 161 2.73 3.35 8.28
C ASN A 161 2.51 4.75 8.85
N GLY A 162 2.38 4.86 10.16
CA GLY A 162 2.14 6.13 10.85
C GLY A 162 3.23 7.20 10.64
N SER A 163 4.42 6.83 10.18
CA SER A 163 5.48 7.78 9.82
C SER A 163 5.43 8.22 8.34
N GLY A 164 4.44 7.76 7.57
CA GLY A 164 4.30 8.11 6.16
C GLY A 164 5.13 7.26 5.20
N LYS A 165 5.71 6.15 5.67
CA LYS A 165 6.52 5.25 4.84
C LYS A 165 5.69 4.12 4.27
N LEU A 166 5.95 3.77 3.01
CA LEU A 166 5.40 2.58 2.36
C LEU A 166 5.94 1.32 3.03
N VAL A 167 5.06 0.47 3.55
CA VAL A 167 5.43 -0.79 4.22
C VAL A 167 4.89 -2.02 3.49
N LEU A 168 3.90 -1.87 2.62
CA LEU A 168 3.35 -2.95 1.82
C LEU A 168 2.84 -2.43 0.48
N SER A 169 3.13 -3.19 -0.58
CA SER A 169 2.49 -3.05 -1.90
C SER A 169 2.10 -4.43 -2.41
N LEU A 170 0.80 -4.63 -2.65
CA LEU A 170 0.22 -5.86 -3.21
C LEU A 170 -0.43 -5.49 -4.53
N GLU A 171 0.24 -5.80 -5.64
CA GLU A 171 -0.27 -5.55 -6.97
C GLU A 171 -0.95 -6.80 -7.52
N GLY A 172 -2.25 -6.70 -7.87
CA GLY A 172 -3.06 -7.86 -8.27
C GLY A 172 -3.17 -8.83 -7.11
N THR A 173 -3.96 -8.47 -6.11
CA THR A 173 -4.14 -9.28 -4.89
C THR A 173 -4.64 -10.69 -5.20
N GLY A 174 -4.51 -11.58 -4.24
CA GLY A 174 -4.90 -12.99 -4.34
C GLY A 174 -5.18 -13.58 -2.97
N PRO A 175 -5.32 -14.91 -2.85
CA PRO A 175 -5.55 -15.57 -1.57
C PRO A 175 -4.56 -15.11 -0.49
N GLY A 176 -5.07 -14.89 0.74
CA GLY A 176 -4.23 -14.49 1.87
C GLY A 176 -3.79 -13.01 1.88
N PHE A 177 -4.38 -12.15 1.05
CA PHE A 177 -4.03 -10.73 1.03
C PHE A 177 -4.32 -10.04 2.37
N LEU A 178 -5.40 -10.41 3.07
CA LEU A 178 -5.76 -9.86 4.38
C LEU A 178 -4.68 -10.17 5.44
N ASP A 179 -4.12 -11.39 5.43
CA ASP A 179 -3.04 -11.76 6.36
C ASP A 179 -1.80 -10.91 6.14
N LYS A 180 -1.49 -10.59 4.87
CA LYS A 180 -0.37 -9.71 4.53
C LYS A 180 -0.61 -8.27 5.00
N VAL A 181 -1.83 -7.77 4.83
CA VAL A 181 -2.22 -6.45 5.35
C VAL A 181 -2.15 -6.43 6.87
N LYS A 182 -2.73 -7.44 7.55
CA LYS A 182 -2.72 -7.56 9.00
C LYS A 182 -1.32 -7.56 9.60
N LYS A 183 -0.35 -8.17 8.93
CA LYS A 183 1.04 -8.27 9.41
C LYS A 183 1.74 -6.91 9.51
N VAL A 184 1.28 -5.90 8.80
CA VAL A 184 1.95 -4.58 8.70
C VAL A 184 1.15 -3.43 9.31
N LEU A 185 -0.10 -3.69 9.75
CA LEU A 185 -0.92 -2.78 10.52
C LEU A 185 -0.49 -2.78 11.99
#